data_3d670bee33a17f05fbeec618c0dfd6f7
#
_entry.id   3d670bee33a17f05fbeec618c0dfd6f7
#
_cell.length_a   1.000
_cell.length_b   1.000
_cell.length_c   1.000
_cell.angle_alpha   90.00
_cell.angle_beta   90.00
_cell.angle_gamma   90.00
#
_symmetry.space_group_name_H-M   'P 1'
#
loop_
_entity.id
_entity.type
_entity.pdbx_description
1 polymer ?
#
loop_
_entity_poly.entity_id
_entity_poly.type
_entity_poly.pdbx_seq_one_letter_code
_entity_poly.pdbx_strand_id
1 'polypeptide(L)'
;PFRPNRTDADWLSRDEAQVDTYVADELCGVRATAGLYRDLLAGVRWLSLESTFASVPKDLPIHVVSGELDPVGGAAAVEEVATAYARAGVQEVTTRVWPGARHEVLNETNREEVETDILRWLEAYV
;
A
#
# COMPACT_ATOMS: atom_id res chain seq x y z
N PRO A 1 3.36 15.25 7.18
CA PRO A 1 4.16 15.52 6.00
C PRO A 1 3.53 16.55 5.06
N PHE A 2 2.20 16.69 4.97
CA PHE A 2 1.46 17.51 4.00
C PHE A 2 1.03 18.88 4.55
N ARG A 3 1.92 19.57 5.26
CA ARG A 3 1.60 20.86 5.89
C ARG A 3 1.40 22.01 4.88
N PRO A 4 0.39 22.89 5.10
CA PRO A 4 -0.56 22.85 6.21
C PRO A 4 -1.59 21.74 6.03
N ASN A 5 -1.75 20.88 7.05
CA ASN A 5 -2.76 19.84 7.04
C ASN A 5 -4.14 20.43 7.37
N ARG A 6 -5.18 19.96 6.69
CA ARG A 6 -6.59 20.24 7.00
C ARG A 6 -7.03 19.37 8.19
N THR A 7 -6.61 18.09 8.20
CA THR A 7 -6.85 17.11 9.25
C THR A 7 -5.60 16.29 9.56
N ASP A 8 -5.61 15.51 10.64
CA ASP A 8 -4.52 14.57 10.95
C ASP A 8 -4.51 13.36 10.01
N ALA A 9 -5.56 13.16 9.23
CA ALA A 9 -5.74 12.05 8.29
C ALA A 9 -5.44 12.42 6.82
N ASP A 10 -5.01 13.64 6.52
CA ASP A 10 -4.72 14.10 5.15
C ASP A 10 -3.64 13.27 4.43
N TRP A 11 -2.86 12.49 5.17
CA TRP A 11 -1.87 11.59 4.62
C TRP A 11 -2.47 10.37 3.91
N LEU A 12 -3.76 10.08 4.11
CA LEU A 12 -4.46 8.95 3.49
C LEU A 12 -4.73 9.18 2.01
N SER A 13 -5.28 10.35 1.65
CA SER A 13 -5.68 10.67 0.29
C SER A 13 -5.65 12.17 0.01
N ARG A 14 -5.56 12.54 -1.28
CA ARG A 14 -5.80 13.91 -1.77
C ARG A 14 -7.30 14.22 -1.89
N ASP A 15 -8.15 13.20 -1.94
CA ASP A 15 -9.61 13.37 -1.98
C ASP A 15 -10.12 13.74 -0.59
N GLU A 16 -10.43 15.03 -0.41
CA GLU A 16 -10.90 15.57 0.86
C GLU A 16 -12.20 14.91 1.33
N ALA A 17 -13.08 14.49 0.42
CA ALA A 17 -14.32 13.82 0.79
C ALA A 17 -14.07 12.42 1.36
N GLN A 18 -13.08 11.69 0.84
CA GLN A 18 -12.65 10.41 1.41
C GLN A 18 -12.02 10.60 2.79
N VAL A 19 -11.17 11.61 2.95
CA VAL A 19 -10.58 11.93 4.26
C VAL A 19 -11.65 12.32 5.28
N ASP A 20 -12.66 13.11 4.88
CA ASP A 20 -13.78 13.49 5.75
C ASP A 20 -14.62 12.28 6.16
N THR A 21 -14.86 11.35 5.24
CA THR A 21 -15.54 10.08 5.54
C THR A 21 -14.78 9.28 6.59
N TYR A 22 -13.45 9.15 6.43
CA TYR A 22 -12.60 8.46 7.41
C TYR A 22 -12.64 9.13 8.80
N VAL A 23 -12.56 10.46 8.83
CA VAL A 23 -12.57 11.23 10.10
C VAL A 23 -13.92 11.15 10.81
N ALA A 24 -15.03 11.04 10.06
CA ALA A 24 -16.38 10.93 10.60
C ALA A 24 -16.74 9.52 11.08
N ASP A 25 -15.99 8.50 10.68
CA ASP A 25 -16.24 7.10 11.05
C ASP A 25 -15.73 6.81 12.46
N GLU A 26 -16.63 6.42 13.37
CA GLU A 26 -16.30 6.08 14.76
C GLU A 26 -15.36 4.87 14.89
N LEU A 27 -15.28 4.02 13.88
CA LEU A 27 -14.38 2.86 13.83
C LEU A 27 -12.98 3.21 13.33
N CYS A 28 -12.81 4.40 12.74
CA CYS A 28 -11.55 4.88 12.21
C CYS A 28 -10.79 5.75 13.22
N GLY A 29 -9.47 5.81 13.10
CA GLY A 29 -8.63 6.68 13.93
C GLY A 29 -8.61 6.35 15.42
N VAL A 30 -9.11 5.21 15.85
CA VAL A 30 -9.13 4.77 17.25
C VAL A 30 -7.72 4.63 17.81
N ARG A 31 -7.55 4.93 19.11
CA ARG A 31 -6.27 4.76 19.80
C ARG A 31 -5.93 3.27 19.89
N ALA A 32 -4.90 2.88 19.18
CA ALA A 32 -4.36 1.53 19.26
C ALA A 32 -3.69 1.25 20.62
N THR A 33 -3.86 0.03 21.11
CA THR A 33 -3.20 -0.44 22.33
C THR A 33 -1.72 -0.75 22.06
N ALA A 34 -0.89 -0.74 23.10
CA ALA A 34 0.51 -1.19 22.98
C ALA A 34 0.60 -2.65 22.49
N GLY A 35 -0.39 -3.50 22.82
CA GLY A 35 -0.50 -4.87 22.32
C GLY A 35 -0.68 -4.91 20.80
N LEU A 36 -1.56 -4.08 20.26
CA LEU A 36 -1.75 -3.99 18.81
C LEU A 36 -0.45 -3.58 18.08
N TYR A 37 0.24 -2.55 18.58
CA TYR A 37 1.50 -2.13 17.97
C TYR A 37 2.58 -3.20 18.04
N ARG A 38 2.69 -3.92 19.17
CA ARG A 38 3.63 -5.05 19.30
C ARG A 38 3.34 -6.12 18.25
N ASP A 39 2.07 -6.50 18.09
CA ASP A 39 1.68 -7.58 17.20
C ASP A 39 1.80 -7.15 15.73
N LEU A 40 1.45 -5.90 15.41
CA LEU A 40 1.68 -5.29 14.10
C LEU A 40 3.17 -5.31 13.72
N LEU A 41 4.05 -4.83 14.60
CA LEU A 41 5.49 -4.80 14.34
C LEU A 41 6.09 -6.21 14.23
N ALA A 42 5.58 -7.15 15.03
CA ALA A 42 5.98 -8.56 14.90
C ALA A 42 5.56 -9.13 13.54
N GLY A 43 4.34 -8.81 13.06
CA GLY A 43 3.85 -9.18 11.74
C GLY A 43 4.69 -8.59 10.60
N VAL A 44 4.97 -7.28 10.66
CA VAL A 44 5.82 -6.60 9.68
C VAL A 44 7.22 -7.23 9.62
N ARG A 45 7.81 -7.51 10.80
CA ARG A 45 9.10 -8.19 10.85
C ARG A 45 9.06 -9.58 10.23
N TRP A 46 8.01 -10.36 10.51
CA TRP A 46 7.84 -11.69 9.93
C TRP A 46 7.68 -11.62 8.40
N LEU A 47 6.89 -10.68 7.90
CA LEU A 47 6.71 -10.45 6.46
C LEU A 47 8.02 -10.08 5.75
N SER A 48 8.94 -9.41 6.45
CA SER A 48 10.24 -8.98 5.91
C SER A 48 11.33 -10.07 5.92
N LEU A 49 11.03 -11.28 6.41
CA LEU A 49 12.00 -12.39 6.41
C LEU A 49 12.18 -12.97 5.00
N GLU A 50 13.41 -13.31 4.63
CA GLU A 50 13.71 -14.00 3.37
C GLU A 50 12.92 -15.32 3.23
N SER A 51 12.73 -16.05 4.34
CA SER A 51 11.94 -17.28 4.34
C SER A 51 10.47 -17.04 3.99
N THR A 52 9.92 -15.89 4.34
CA THR A 52 8.53 -15.53 4.01
C THR A 52 8.41 -15.26 2.51
N PHE A 53 9.28 -14.48 1.92
CA PHE A 53 9.34 -14.29 0.46
C PHE A 53 9.58 -15.62 -0.26
N ALA A 54 10.48 -16.47 0.27
CA ALA A 54 10.78 -17.78 -0.30
C ALA A 54 9.60 -18.76 -0.27
N SER A 55 8.62 -18.57 0.63
CA SER A 55 7.44 -19.43 0.74
C SER A 55 6.35 -19.13 -0.30
N VAL A 56 6.44 -18.00 -0.98
CA VAL A 56 5.46 -17.62 -2.02
C VAL A 56 5.66 -18.49 -3.26
N PRO A 57 4.58 -19.03 -3.88
CA PRO A 57 4.67 -19.77 -5.15
C PRO A 57 5.35 -18.94 -6.23
N LYS A 58 6.25 -19.57 -6.97
CA LYS A 58 7.11 -18.85 -7.93
C LYS A 58 6.40 -18.43 -9.21
N ASP A 59 5.32 -19.10 -9.50
CA ASP A 59 4.41 -18.87 -10.63
C ASP A 59 3.23 -17.93 -10.28
N LEU A 60 3.14 -17.47 -9.02
CA LEU A 60 2.14 -16.47 -8.61
C LEU A 60 2.57 -15.09 -9.11
N PRO A 61 1.79 -14.45 -10.02
CA PRO A 61 2.09 -13.08 -10.42
C PRO A 61 1.82 -12.11 -9.26
N ILE A 62 2.71 -11.14 -9.11
CA ILE A 62 2.64 -10.13 -8.04
C ILE A 62 2.62 -8.73 -8.65
N HIS A 63 1.67 -7.92 -8.20
CA HIS A 63 1.61 -6.50 -8.52
C HIS A 63 1.73 -5.66 -7.26
N VAL A 64 2.78 -4.84 -7.17
CA VAL A 64 3.04 -3.97 -6.02
C VAL A 64 2.68 -2.53 -6.37
N VAL A 65 1.70 -1.99 -5.67
CA VAL A 65 1.12 -0.67 -5.97
C VAL A 65 1.25 0.26 -4.77
N SER A 66 1.61 1.51 -4.98
CA SER A 66 1.62 2.54 -3.94
C SER A 66 1.46 3.95 -4.51
N GLY A 67 1.10 4.90 -3.67
CA GLY A 67 1.22 6.31 -4.00
C GLY A 67 2.67 6.79 -3.89
N GLU A 68 3.06 7.71 -4.77
CA GLU A 68 4.39 8.33 -4.74
C GLU A 68 4.68 9.03 -3.41
N LEU A 69 3.65 9.68 -2.86
CA LEU A 69 3.75 10.47 -1.63
C LEU A 69 3.25 9.72 -0.38
N ASP A 70 3.12 8.39 -0.46
CA ASP A 70 2.75 7.58 0.69
C ASP A 70 3.83 7.69 1.80
N PRO A 71 3.50 8.24 2.99
CA PRO A 71 4.47 8.41 4.07
C PRO A 71 4.84 7.10 4.77
N VAL A 72 4.11 6.00 4.50
CA VAL A 72 4.38 4.68 5.09
C VAL A 72 5.41 3.91 4.26
N GLY A 73 5.40 4.08 2.93
CA GLY A 73 6.29 3.33 2.06
C GLY A 73 6.71 4.07 0.81
N GLY A 74 5.75 4.41 -0.03
CA GLY A 74 6.00 5.10 -1.29
C GLY A 74 6.84 4.31 -2.30
N ALA A 75 7.44 5.02 -3.25
CA ALA A 75 8.19 4.42 -4.34
C ALA A 75 9.35 3.53 -3.89
N ALA A 76 10.09 3.92 -2.84
CA ALA A 76 11.23 3.16 -2.36
C ALA A 76 10.82 1.80 -1.79
N ALA A 77 9.72 1.75 -1.02
CA ALA A 77 9.22 0.49 -0.47
C ALA A 77 8.68 -0.43 -1.55
N VAL A 78 8.03 0.11 -2.59
CA VAL A 78 7.58 -0.67 -3.76
C VAL A 78 8.76 -1.37 -4.43
N GLU A 79 9.86 -0.64 -4.67
CA GLU A 79 11.06 -1.19 -5.29
C GLU A 79 11.74 -2.25 -4.42
N GLU A 80 11.82 -2.01 -3.10
CA GLU A 80 12.40 -2.94 -2.13
C GLU A 80 11.61 -4.26 -2.08
N VAL A 81 10.28 -4.17 -1.95
CA VAL A 81 9.38 -5.35 -1.90
C VAL A 81 9.42 -6.13 -3.22
N ALA A 82 9.34 -5.45 -4.36
CA ALA A 82 9.42 -6.10 -5.67
C ALA A 82 10.76 -6.82 -5.86
N THR A 83 11.86 -6.18 -5.45
CA THR A 83 13.19 -6.78 -5.48
C THR A 83 13.28 -8.01 -4.59
N ALA A 84 12.66 -7.99 -3.39
CA ALA A 84 12.66 -9.12 -2.49
C ALA A 84 11.92 -10.34 -3.09
N TYR A 85 10.76 -10.14 -3.70
CA TYR A 85 10.04 -11.20 -4.41
C TYR A 85 10.83 -11.75 -5.60
N ALA A 86 11.44 -10.88 -6.42
CA ALA A 86 12.26 -11.31 -7.55
C ALA A 86 13.48 -12.12 -7.10
N ARG A 87 14.16 -11.70 -6.04
CA ARG A 87 15.28 -12.46 -5.42
C ARG A 87 14.83 -13.81 -4.86
N ALA A 88 13.61 -13.89 -4.34
CA ALA A 88 13.04 -15.14 -3.88
C ALA A 88 12.63 -16.08 -5.02
N GLY A 89 12.75 -15.66 -6.29
CA GLY A 89 12.50 -16.47 -7.48
C GLY A 89 11.08 -16.37 -8.04
N VAL A 90 10.25 -15.40 -7.60
CA VAL A 90 8.95 -15.12 -8.24
C VAL A 90 9.21 -14.67 -9.67
N GLN A 91 8.54 -15.33 -10.62
CA GLN A 91 8.81 -15.17 -12.05
C GLN A 91 8.27 -13.86 -12.63
N GLU A 92 7.16 -13.40 -12.08
CA GLU A 92 6.48 -12.19 -12.56
C GLU A 92 6.16 -11.25 -11.40
N VAL A 93 6.91 -10.15 -11.32
CA VAL A 93 6.71 -9.09 -10.35
C VAL A 93 6.64 -7.76 -11.10
N THR A 94 5.51 -7.10 -10.99
CA THR A 94 5.28 -5.79 -11.61
C THR A 94 5.05 -4.73 -10.55
N THR A 95 5.36 -3.48 -10.87
CA THR A 95 5.22 -2.36 -9.93
C THR A 95 4.48 -1.19 -10.56
N ARG A 96 3.71 -0.48 -9.73
CA ARG A 96 3.08 0.78 -10.14
C ARG A 96 3.15 1.79 -9.00
N VAL A 97 3.75 2.93 -9.25
CA VAL A 97 3.76 4.09 -8.35
C VAL A 97 2.92 5.18 -8.98
N TRP A 98 1.89 5.64 -8.26
CA TRP A 98 0.95 6.64 -8.74
C TRP A 98 1.44 8.05 -8.40
N PRO A 99 1.72 8.91 -9.40
CA PRO A 99 2.27 10.24 -9.18
C PRO A 99 1.36 11.11 -8.31
N GLY A 100 1.94 11.71 -7.29
CA GLY A 100 1.26 12.58 -6.33
C GLY A 100 0.26 11.88 -5.40
N ALA A 101 -0.08 10.60 -5.64
CA ALA A 101 -1.00 9.86 -4.77
C ALA A 101 -0.40 9.60 -3.39
N ARG A 102 -1.27 9.52 -2.38
CA ARG A 102 -0.93 9.26 -0.98
C ARG A 102 -1.15 7.78 -0.65
N HIS A 103 -1.47 7.47 0.60
CA HIS A 103 -1.50 6.09 1.13
C HIS A 103 -2.59 5.20 0.52
N GLU A 104 -3.81 5.72 0.41
CA GLU A 104 -4.97 4.95 -0.04
C GLU A 104 -5.24 5.17 -1.53
N VAL A 105 -4.47 4.52 -2.40
CA VAL A 105 -4.56 4.74 -3.85
C VAL A 105 -5.94 4.46 -4.45
N LEU A 106 -6.74 3.57 -3.85
CA LEU A 106 -8.12 3.27 -4.26
C LEU A 106 -9.15 4.31 -3.76
N ASN A 107 -8.74 5.22 -2.88
CA ASN A 107 -9.53 6.34 -2.38
C ASN A 107 -8.96 7.69 -2.85
N GLU A 108 -8.10 7.68 -3.86
CA GLU A 108 -7.48 8.87 -4.41
C GLU A 108 -8.37 9.61 -5.42
N THR A 109 -8.04 10.86 -5.72
CA THR A 109 -8.75 11.67 -6.72
C THR A 109 -8.77 11.04 -8.12
N ASN A 110 -7.81 10.18 -8.43
CA ASN A 110 -7.69 9.43 -9.67
C ASN A 110 -7.95 7.91 -9.50
N ARG A 111 -8.78 7.53 -8.52
CA ARG A 111 -9.09 6.12 -8.21
C ARG A 111 -9.58 5.31 -9.41
N GLU A 112 -10.34 5.91 -10.31
CA GLU A 112 -10.85 5.22 -11.51
C GLU A 112 -9.71 4.75 -12.43
N GLU A 113 -8.63 5.53 -12.52
CA GLU A 113 -7.43 5.15 -13.26
C GLU A 113 -6.70 4.00 -12.55
N VAL A 114 -6.60 4.07 -11.21
CA VAL A 114 -5.99 3.03 -10.38
C VAL A 114 -6.74 1.71 -10.51
N GLU A 115 -8.06 1.74 -10.36
CA GLU A 115 -8.95 0.58 -10.51
C GLU A 115 -8.81 -0.04 -11.91
N THR A 116 -8.83 0.80 -12.95
CA THR A 116 -8.69 0.34 -14.33
C THR A 116 -7.34 -0.34 -14.57
N ASP A 117 -6.27 0.19 -14.01
CA ASP A 117 -4.92 -0.38 -14.14
C ASP A 117 -4.83 -1.74 -13.43
N ILE A 118 -5.34 -1.83 -12.21
CA ILE A 118 -5.38 -3.09 -11.44
C ILE A 118 -6.25 -4.14 -12.15
N LEU A 119 -7.44 -3.76 -12.63
CA LEU A 119 -8.33 -4.67 -13.35
C LEU A 119 -7.67 -5.17 -14.64
N ARG A 120 -7.03 -4.30 -15.41
CA ARG A 120 -6.30 -4.69 -16.62
C ARG A 120 -5.15 -5.65 -16.31
N TRP A 121 -4.47 -5.44 -15.20
CA TRP A 121 -3.42 -6.37 -14.74
C TRP A 121 -4.03 -7.73 -14.38
N LEU A 122 -5.14 -7.77 -13.64
CA LEU A 122 -5.85 -9.01 -13.29
C LEU A 122 -6.35 -9.77 -14.51
N GLU A 123 -6.91 -9.06 -15.51
CA GLU A 123 -7.42 -9.66 -16.75
C GLU A 123 -6.38 -10.45 -17.55
N ALA A 124 -5.09 -10.18 -17.34
CA ALA A 124 -4.01 -10.94 -17.98
C ALA A 124 -3.85 -12.36 -17.42
N TYR A 125 -4.50 -12.69 -16.28
CA TYR A 125 -4.35 -13.97 -15.59
C TYR A 125 -5.67 -14.75 -15.40
N VAL A 126 -6.74 -14.31 -16.03
CA VAL A 126 -8.10 -14.93 -15.91
C VAL A 126 -8.50 -15.63 -17.19
#